data_197be08633b0dc6be9e45a26ea624163
#
_entry.id   197be08633b0dc6be9e45a26ea624163
#
_cell.length_a   1.000
_cell.length_b   1.000
_cell.length_c   1.000
_cell.angle_alpha   90.00
_cell.angle_beta   90.00
_cell.angle_gamma   90.00
#
_symmetry.space_group_name_H-M   'P 1'
#
loop_
_entity.id
_entity.type
_entity.pdbx_description
1 polymer ?
#
loop_
_entity_poly.entity_id
_entity_poly.type
_entity_poly.pdbx_seq_one_letter_code
_entity_poly.pdbx_strand_id
1 'polypeptide(L)'
;MYNEQILIVEDEPAIREMVVMTLEMAGFDSLQATDVSEAHQQVVDHRPALILLDWMLPGDKSGIDFCRMLKNDELLAEIPVIMLTAKSEEDSKVHGLDAGADDYMTKPFSTRELISRIKAVLRRSSALSADKSIDVGKLSLDPKSQRVTVSGKSIEVGPTEYRLLAFFMSHPERAYTRTQLLDQVWGGNVYIEDRTIDVHIRRLRKLLKPHGCDTLIQTVRGTGYRFSSLVENV
;
A
#
# COMPACT_ATOMS: atom_id res chain seq x y z
N MET A 1 15.13 -1.25 -6.36
CA MET A 1 14.31 -1.51 -5.15
C MET A 1 13.32 -0.37 -5.07
N TYR A 2 12.00 -0.64 -5.17
CA TYR A 2 11.03 0.39 -4.79
C TYR A 2 11.22 0.65 -3.31
N ASN A 3 11.47 1.89 -2.99
CA ASN A 3 11.42 2.33 -1.63
C ASN A 3 9.94 2.31 -1.20
N GLU A 4 9.63 1.65 -0.09
CA GLU A 4 8.31 1.76 0.49
C GLU A 4 8.03 3.23 0.79
N GLN A 5 6.88 3.73 0.34
CA GLN A 5 6.51 5.13 0.48
C GLN A 5 5.81 5.34 1.82
N ILE A 6 6.33 6.24 2.64
CA ILE A 6 5.82 6.53 3.98
C ILE A 6 5.24 7.94 4.00
N LEU A 7 3.99 8.08 4.45
CA LEU A 7 3.36 9.37 4.65
C LEU A 7 3.71 9.90 6.04
N ILE A 8 4.21 11.12 6.10
CA ILE A 8 4.49 11.88 7.32
C ILE A 8 3.40 12.94 7.45
N VAL A 9 2.64 12.89 8.54
CA VAL A 9 1.62 13.89 8.88
C VAL A 9 2.05 14.59 10.15
N GLU A 10 2.62 15.78 10.00
CA GLU A 10 3.28 16.54 11.05
C GLU A 10 3.23 18.02 10.69
N ASP A 11 2.71 18.88 11.55
CA ASP A 11 2.59 20.31 11.29
C ASP A 11 3.91 21.07 11.59
N GLU A 12 4.72 20.59 12.53
CA GLU A 12 5.98 21.21 12.89
C GLU A 12 7.08 20.96 11.84
N PRO A 13 7.55 21.99 11.11
CA PRO A 13 8.48 21.80 9.99
C PRO A 13 9.80 21.13 10.40
N ALA A 14 10.35 21.50 11.58
CA ALA A 14 11.63 20.95 12.04
C ALA A 14 11.56 19.43 12.31
N ILE A 15 10.45 18.93 12.88
CA ILE A 15 10.24 17.51 13.11
C ILE A 15 10.01 16.82 11.77
N ARG A 16 9.18 17.38 10.90
CA ARG A 16 8.87 16.82 9.58
C ARG A 16 10.12 16.66 8.73
N GLU A 17 10.98 17.69 8.64
CA GLU A 17 12.25 17.65 7.90
C GLU A 17 13.22 16.61 8.48
N MET A 18 13.35 16.54 9.80
CA MET A 18 14.16 15.52 10.47
C MET A 18 13.69 14.10 10.12
N VAL A 19 12.37 13.86 10.10
CA VAL A 19 11.79 12.55 9.75
C VAL A 19 12.03 12.24 8.27
N VAL A 20 11.84 13.21 7.36
CA VAL A 20 12.13 13.04 5.92
C VAL A 20 13.57 12.59 5.71
N MET A 21 14.55 13.34 6.25
CA MET A 21 15.97 12.98 6.13
C MET A 21 16.26 11.58 6.69
N THR A 22 15.62 11.24 7.81
CA THR A 22 15.79 9.93 8.45
C THR A 22 15.27 8.78 7.58
N LEU A 23 14.12 8.98 6.93
CA LEU A 23 13.52 8.00 6.01
C LEU A 23 14.37 7.81 4.75
N GLU A 24 14.81 8.90 4.13
CA GLU A 24 15.69 8.88 2.95
C GLU A 24 17.00 8.13 3.24
N MET A 25 17.65 8.42 4.37
CA MET A 25 18.87 7.72 4.79
C MET A 25 18.64 6.22 5.03
N ALA A 26 17.42 5.83 5.37
CA ALA A 26 17.03 4.43 5.59
C ALA A 26 16.53 3.72 4.32
N GLY A 27 16.45 4.45 3.18
CA GLY A 27 16.02 3.93 1.88
C GLY A 27 14.51 3.88 1.69
N PHE A 28 13.75 4.74 2.38
CA PHE A 28 12.31 4.94 2.19
C PHE A 28 12.06 6.21 1.37
N ASP A 29 10.99 6.19 0.57
CA ASP A 29 10.45 7.42 -0.02
C ASP A 29 9.43 8.04 0.94
N SER A 30 9.29 9.37 0.92
CA SER A 30 8.38 10.07 1.82
C SER A 30 7.35 10.91 1.08
N LEU A 31 6.12 10.90 1.59
CA LEU A 31 5.05 11.86 1.33
C LEU A 31 4.90 12.73 2.57
N GLN A 32 4.48 13.97 2.41
CA GLN A 32 4.32 14.91 3.50
C GLN A 32 2.91 15.50 3.51
N ALA A 33 2.39 15.73 4.69
CA ALA A 33 1.16 16.48 4.94
C ALA A 33 1.28 17.25 6.24
N THR A 34 0.64 18.40 6.32
CA THR A 34 0.67 19.30 7.48
C THR A 34 -0.63 19.27 8.28
N ASP A 35 -1.68 18.73 7.71
CA ASP A 35 -3.00 18.59 8.32
C ASP A 35 -3.74 17.34 7.83
N VAL A 36 -4.90 17.08 8.41
CA VAL A 36 -5.73 15.91 8.10
C VAL A 36 -6.27 15.94 6.67
N SER A 37 -6.57 17.11 6.12
CA SER A 37 -7.15 17.21 4.76
C SER A 37 -6.13 16.83 3.70
N GLU A 38 -4.92 17.39 3.82
CA GLU A 38 -3.79 17.07 2.95
C GLU A 38 -3.40 15.59 3.10
N ALA A 39 -3.34 15.09 4.35
CA ALA A 39 -3.04 13.69 4.64
C ALA A 39 -4.05 12.73 3.97
N HIS A 40 -5.34 13.03 4.07
CA HIS A 40 -6.38 12.21 3.44
C HIS A 40 -6.22 12.15 1.92
N GLN A 41 -5.94 13.29 1.28
CA GLN A 41 -5.70 13.33 -0.16
C GLN A 41 -4.49 12.48 -0.54
N GLN A 42 -3.37 12.61 0.19
CA GLN A 42 -2.16 11.80 -0.04
C GLN A 42 -2.44 10.29 0.10
N VAL A 43 -3.23 9.91 1.10
CA VAL A 43 -3.60 8.50 1.32
C VAL A 43 -4.43 7.95 0.16
N VAL A 44 -5.42 8.71 -0.33
CA VAL A 44 -6.29 8.28 -1.43
C VAL A 44 -5.51 8.18 -2.75
N ASP A 45 -4.65 9.17 -3.02
CA ASP A 45 -3.93 9.26 -4.29
C ASP A 45 -2.75 8.27 -4.39
N HIS A 46 -2.04 8.06 -3.28
CA HIS A 46 -0.76 7.33 -3.29
C HIS A 46 -0.78 5.99 -2.55
N ARG A 47 -1.70 5.77 -1.61
CA ARG A 47 -1.77 4.57 -0.76
C ARG A 47 -0.40 4.21 -0.16
N PRO A 48 0.12 5.03 0.76
CA PRO A 48 1.42 4.79 1.36
C PRO A 48 1.48 3.45 2.08
N ALA A 49 2.67 2.87 2.15
CA ALA A 49 2.91 1.60 2.85
C ALA A 49 2.77 1.73 4.38
N LEU A 50 2.93 2.95 4.92
CA LEU A 50 2.78 3.26 6.34
C LEU A 50 2.54 4.76 6.52
N ILE A 51 1.82 5.13 7.58
CA ILE A 51 1.58 6.52 7.97
C ILE A 51 2.25 6.78 9.32
N LEU A 52 3.10 7.80 9.39
CA LEU A 52 3.57 8.42 10.62
C LEU A 52 2.65 9.61 10.90
N LEU A 53 1.92 9.58 11.99
CA LEU A 53 0.83 10.50 12.26
C LEU A 53 1.00 11.19 13.60
N ASP A 54 1.16 12.52 13.58
CA ASP A 54 1.12 13.28 14.81
C ASP A 54 -0.27 13.24 15.43
N TRP A 55 -0.30 13.09 16.73
CA TRP A 55 -1.50 13.15 17.53
C TRP A 55 -2.18 14.52 17.46
N MET A 56 -1.37 15.57 17.59
CA MET A 56 -1.79 16.98 17.66
C MET A 56 -1.60 17.65 16.31
N LEU A 57 -2.62 17.65 15.50
CA LEU A 57 -2.63 18.37 14.22
C LEU A 57 -3.52 19.60 14.28
N PRO A 58 -3.22 20.66 13.54
CA PRO A 58 -4.06 21.83 13.43
C PRO A 58 -5.37 21.53 12.68
N GLY A 59 -6.42 22.31 12.98
CA GLY A 59 -7.72 22.22 12.31
C GLY A 59 -8.80 21.58 13.15
N ASP A 60 -9.91 21.22 12.50
CA ASP A 60 -11.12 20.70 13.15
C ASP A 60 -11.01 19.22 13.56
N LYS A 61 -10.02 18.49 13.00
CA LYS A 61 -9.80 17.07 13.25
C LYS A 61 -8.38 16.84 13.75
N SER A 62 -8.28 16.10 14.83
CA SER A 62 -6.99 15.66 15.37
C SER A 62 -6.42 14.45 14.60
N GLY A 63 -5.13 14.13 14.82
CA GLY A 63 -4.54 12.92 14.26
C GLY A 63 -5.25 11.65 14.70
N ILE A 64 -5.76 11.59 15.94
CA ILE A 64 -6.52 10.43 16.42
C ILE A 64 -7.87 10.27 15.68
N ASP A 65 -8.54 11.38 15.34
CA ASP A 65 -9.77 11.33 14.55
C ASP A 65 -9.49 10.84 13.13
N PHE A 66 -8.37 11.24 12.57
CA PHE A 66 -7.91 10.75 11.27
C PHE A 66 -7.57 9.27 11.31
N CYS A 67 -6.87 8.80 12.34
CA CYS A 67 -6.60 7.37 12.54
C CYS A 67 -7.89 6.55 12.59
N ARG A 68 -8.86 6.97 13.40
CA ARG A 68 -10.18 6.31 13.48
C ARG A 68 -10.90 6.29 12.13
N MET A 69 -10.84 7.40 11.40
CA MET A 69 -11.46 7.49 10.07
C MET A 69 -10.82 6.48 9.10
N LEU A 70 -9.49 6.39 9.07
CA LEU A 70 -8.77 5.43 8.24
C LEU A 70 -9.12 3.99 8.60
N LYS A 71 -9.15 3.66 9.89
CA LYS A 71 -9.41 2.29 10.37
C LYS A 71 -10.88 1.84 10.23
N ASN A 72 -11.80 2.78 10.07
CA ASN A 72 -13.21 2.50 9.76
C ASN A 72 -13.51 2.44 8.25
N ASP A 73 -12.58 2.79 7.39
CA ASP A 73 -12.72 2.70 5.93
C ASP A 73 -12.23 1.33 5.44
N GLU A 74 -13.11 0.55 4.80
CA GLU A 74 -12.80 -0.81 4.33
C GLU A 74 -11.60 -0.87 3.37
N LEU A 75 -11.32 0.21 2.63
CA LEU A 75 -10.23 0.28 1.66
C LEU A 75 -8.91 0.77 2.27
N LEU A 76 -8.98 1.52 3.37
CA LEU A 76 -7.82 2.19 3.96
C LEU A 76 -7.39 1.56 5.30
N ALA A 77 -8.24 0.75 5.93
CA ALA A 77 -8.00 0.15 7.25
C ALA A 77 -6.72 -0.69 7.33
N GLU A 78 -6.30 -1.28 6.21
CA GLU A 78 -5.09 -2.11 6.16
C GLU A 78 -3.79 -1.30 6.16
N ILE A 79 -3.84 0.02 5.90
CA ILE A 79 -2.65 0.88 5.95
C ILE A 79 -2.21 1.02 7.41
N PRO A 80 -0.99 0.59 7.75
CA PRO A 80 -0.51 0.68 9.12
C PRO A 80 -0.21 2.12 9.52
N VAL A 81 -0.55 2.46 10.76
CA VAL A 81 -0.38 3.79 11.35
C VAL A 81 0.48 3.71 12.59
N ILE A 82 1.55 4.51 12.65
CA ILE A 82 2.33 4.77 13.85
C ILE A 82 1.98 6.18 14.33
N MET A 83 1.41 6.27 15.54
CA MET A 83 1.10 7.56 16.16
C MET A 83 2.34 8.17 16.79
N LEU A 84 2.59 9.45 16.53
CA LEU A 84 3.62 10.25 17.20
C LEU A 84 2.92 11.11 18.27
N THR A 85 3.34 11.03 19.54
CA THR A 85 2.64 11.69 20.65
C THR A 85 3.61 12.40 21.59
N ALA A 86 3.19 13.50 22.19
CA ALA A 86 3.92 14.14 23.26
C ALA A 86 3.79 13.35 24.58
N LYS A 87 4.84 13.32 25.40
CA LYS A 87 5.07 12.43 26.55
C LYS A 87 4.08 12.52 27.73
N SER A 88 2.98 13.21 27.68
CA SER A 88 2.30 13.65 28.91
C SER A 88 1.13 12.85 29.45
N GLU A 89 0.62 11.79 28.77
CA GLU A 89 -0.57 11.12 29.33
C GLU A 89 -0.56 9.60 29.12
N GLU A 90 -0.60 8.84 30.23
CA GLU A 90 -0.94 7.40 30.21
C GLU A 90 -2.30 7.16 29.54
N ASP A 91 -3.24 8.09 29.70
CA ASP A 91 -4.55 8.08 29.05
C ASP A 91 -4.44 8.15 27.51
N SER A 92 -3.48 8.89 26.96
CA SER A 92 -3.25 8.97 25.52
C SER A 92 -2.85 7.64 24.88
N LYS A 93 -2.13 6.78 25.62
CA LYS A 93 -1.75 5.43 25.12
C LYS A 93 -2.93 4.50 25.01
N VAL A 94 -3.87 4.55 25.95
CA VAL A 94 -5.09 3.75 25.93
C VAL A 94 -6.00 4.22 24.80
N HIS A 95 -6.18 5.53 24.65
CA HIS A 95 -7.01 6.10 23.58
C HIS A 95 -6.42 5.91 22.17
N GLY A 96 -5.09 5.84 22.03
CA GLY A 96 -4.43 5.58 20.73
C GLY A 96 -4.63 4.14 20.26
N LEU A 97 -4.55 3.18 21.17
CA LEU A 97 -4.85 1.77 20.88
C LEU A 97 -6.33 1.57 20.54
N ASP A 98 -7.23 2.27 21.23
CA ASP A 98 -8.67 2.26 20.94
C ASP A 98 -9.00 2.90 19.57
N ALA A 99 -8.12 3.76 19.04
CA ALA A 99 -8.25 4.31 17.70
C ALA A 99 -7.80 3.36 16.58
N GLY A 100 -7.21 2.21 16.94
CA GLY A 100 -6.77 1.19 15.99
C GLY A 100 -5.37 1.42 15.39
N ALA A 101 -4.53 2.30 15.98
CA ALA A 101 -3.15 2.47 15.53
C ALA A 101 -2.32 1.18 15.75
N ASP A 102 -1.39 0.89 14.84
CA ASP A 102 -0.57 -0.32 14.85
C ASP A 102 0.65 -0.22 15.79
N ASP A 103 1.11 1.00 16.06
CA ASP A 103 2.14 1.33 17.05
C ASP A 103 2.04 2.81 17.44
N TYR A 104 2.77 3.19 18.51
CA TYR A 104 2.91 4.60 18.87
C TYR A 104 4.30 4.87 19.44
N MET A 105 4.73 6.12 19.31
CA MET A 105 6.03 6.59 19.73
C MET A 105 5.94 7.96 20.38
N THR A 106 6.63 8.11 21.53
CA THR A 106 6.63 9.39 22.25
C THR A 106 7.71 10.33 21.74
N LYS A 107 7.37 11.61 21.53
CA LYS A 107 8.32 12.69 21.27
C LYS A 107 8.98 13.14 22.60
N PRO A 108 10.31 13.41 22.61
CA PRO A 108 11.27 13.25 21.54
C PRO A 108 11.69 11.78 21.33
N PHE A 109 11.90 11.37 20.10
CA PHE A 109 12.33 10.02 19.73
C PHE A 109 13.69 10.03 19.02
N SER A 110 14.39 8.91 19.08
CA SER A 110 15.61 8.74 18.29
C SER A 110 15.30 8.26 16.86
N THR A 111 16.10 8.70 15.88
CA THR A 111 16.00 8.24 14.49
C THR A 111 16.14 6.74 14.36
N ARG A 112 17.00 6.12 15.19
CA ARG A 112 17.18 4.66 15.23
C ARG A 112 15.93 3.94 15.72
N GLU A 113 15.25 4.48 16.72
CA GLU A 113 14.00 3.92 17.24
C GLU A 113 12.90 4.02 16.17
N LEU A 114 12.75 5.18 15.53
CA LEU A 114 11.79 5.42 14.46
C LEU A 114 11.93 4.36 13.36
N ILE A 115 13.12 4.19 12.80
CA ILE A 115 13.37 3.23 11.73
C ILE A 115 13.14 1.78 12.19
N SER A 116 13.51 1.45 13.42
CA SER A 116 13.27 0.11 13.97
C SER A 116 11.78 -0.22 14.08
N ARG A 117 10.95 0.74 14.52
CA ARG A 117 9.50 0.58 14.63
C ARG A 117 8.83 0.51 13.26
N ILE A 118 9.20 1.39 12.33
CA ILE A 118 8.71 1.34 10.94
C ILE A 118 8.94 -0.04 10.35
N LYS A 119 10.19 -0.55 10.40
CA LYS A 119 10.51 -1.88 9.89
C LYS A 119 9.75 -3.01 10.60
N ALA A 120 9.50 -2.89 11.90
CA ALA A 120 8.74 -3.87 12.65
C ALA A 120 7.25 -3.87 12.26
N VAL A 121 6.65 -2.69 12.06
CA VAL A 121 5.25 -2.54 11.65
C VAL A 121 5.08 -3.03 10.21
N LEU A 122 5.91 -2.59 9.27
CA LEU A 122 5.87 -3.04 7.87
C LEU A 122 6.02 -4.56 7.74
N ARG A 123 6.93 -5.17 8.50
CA ARG A 123 7.09 -6.64 8.54
C ARG A 123 5.83 -7.34 9.05
N ARG A 124 5.15 -6.80 10.08
CA ARG A 124 3.89 -7.37 10.61
C ARG A 124 2.76 -7.23 9.60
N SER A 125 2.62 -6.06 9.00
CA SER A 125 1.62 -5.79 7.97
C SER A 125 1.83 -6.68 6.74
N SER A 126 3.06 -6.79 6.24
CA SER A 126 3.37 -7.69 5.12
C SER A 126 3.18 -9.17 5.47
N ALA A 127 3.46 -9.59 6.73
CA ALA A 127 3.21 -10.96 7.17
C ALA A 127 1.71 -11.26 7.27
N LEU A 128 0.90 -10.32 7.74
CA LEU A 128 -0.57 -10.45 7.79
C LEU A 128 -1.18 -10.45 6.39
N SER A 129 -0.65 -9.65 5.47
CA SER A 129 -1.06 -9.63 4.06
C SER A 129 -0.57 -10.87 3.30
N ALA A 130 0.65 -11.34 3.61
CA ALA A 130 1.22 -12.56 3.01
C ALA A 130 0.52 -13.84 3.49
N ASP A 131 -0.23 -13.79 4.59
CA ASP A 131 -0.94 -14.94 5.14
C ASP A 131 -2.37 -15.09 4.62
N LYS A 132 -2.94 -14.04 4.03
CA LYS A 132 -4.28 -14.09 3.44
C LYS A 132 -4.20 -14.35 1.95
N SER A 133 -4.97 -15.32 1.46
CA SER A 133 -5.25 -15.43 0.03
C SER A 133 -5.96 -14.17 -0.44
N ILE A 134 -5.60 -13.72 -1.65
CA ILE A 134 -6.31 -12.62 -2.30
C ILE A 134 -7.34 -13.24 -3.22
N ASP A 135 -8.62 -13.04 -2.90
CA ASP A 135 -9.72 -13.65 -3.60
C ASP A 135 -10.54 -12.59 -4.37
N VAL A 136 -10.70 -12.81 -5.68
CA VAL A 136 -11.56 -11.97 -6.53
C VAL A 136 -12.47 -12.88 -7.38
N GLY A 137 -13.71 -13.00 -6.98
CA GLY A 137 -14.67 -13.91 -7.59
C GLY A 137 -14.22 -15.37 -7.45
N LYS A 138 -13.91 -16.04 -8.57
CA LYS A 138 -13.38 -17.41 -8.60
C LYS A 138 -11.84 -17.50 -8.68
N LEU A 139 -11.16 -16.37 -8.83
CA LEU A 139 -9.71 -16.29 -8.89
C LEU A 139 -9.18 -16.08 -7.48
N SER A 140 -8.25 -16.93 -7.06
CA SER A 140 -7.59 -16.87 -5.76
C SER A 140 -6.09 -16.94 -5.94
N LEU A 141 -5.36 -16.13 -5.19
CA LEU A 141 -3.91 -16.08 -5.17
C LEU A 141 -3.45 -16.29 -3.73
N ASP A 142 -2.64 -17.32 -3.50
CA ASP A 142 -2.01 -17.61 -2.21
C ASP A 142 -0.57 -17.09 -2.22
N PRO A 143 -0.25 -16.01 -1.47
CA PRO A 143 1.09 -15.46 -1.45
C PRO A 143 2.13 -16.39 -0.83
N LYS A 144 1.75 -17.25 0.15
CA LYS A 144 2.67 -18.17 0.82
C LYS A 144 3.17 -19.27 -0.11
N SER A 145 2.26 -19.91 -0.82
CA SER A 145 2.61 -20.98 -1.74
C SER A 145 2.92 -20.49 -3.15
N GLN A 146 2.75 -19.19 -3.41
CA GLN A 146 2.81 -18.57 -4.75
C GLN A 146 1.92 -19.29 -5.77
N ARG A 147 0.76 -19.78 -5.32
CA ARG A 147 -0.20 -20.49 -6.15
C ARG A 147 -1.33 -19.59 -6.58
N VAL A 148 -1.74 -19.79 -7.82
CA VAL A 148 -2.97 -19.19 -8.36
C VAL A 148 -3.97 -20.30 -8.61
N THR A 149 -5.20 -20.11 -8.14
CA THR A 149 -6.30 -21.05 -8.36
C THR A 149 -7.51 -20.35 -8.97
N VAL A 150 -8.26 -21.06 -9.79
CA VAL A 150 -9.56 -20.61 -10.28
C VAL A 150 -10.61 -21.65 -9.94
N SER A 151 -11.63 -21.28 -9.19
CA SER A 151 -12.64 -22.19 -8.64
C SER A 151 -12.00 -23.40 -7.93
N GLY A 152 -10.94 -23.17 -7.15
CA GLY A 152 -10.21 -24.18 -6.39
C GLY A 152 -9.25 -25.06 -7.20
N LYS A 153 -9.14 -24.88 -8.53
CA LYS A 153 -8.19 -25.60 -9.38
C LYS A 153 -6.94 -24.76 -9.60
N SER A 154 -5.77 -25.32 -9.30
CA SER A 154 -4.49 -24.64 -9.51
C SER A 154 -4.22 -24.43 -11.00
N ILE A 155 -3.70 -23.25 -11.35
CA ILE A 155 -3.20 -22.92 -12.68
C ILE A 155 -1.71 -22.61 -12.59
N GLU A 156 -0.94 -23.06 -13.59
CA GLU A 156 0.49 -22.75 -13.67
C GLU A 156 0.68 -21.34 -14.22
N VAL A 157 1.32 -20.48 -13.43
CA VAL A 157 1.61 -19.09 -13.77
C VAL A 157 3.11 -18.85 -13.62
N GLY A 158 3.73 -18.26 -14.65
CA GLY A 158 5.17 -17.92 -14.60
C GLY A 158 5.46 -16.88 -13.51
N PRO A 159 6.71 -16.81 -13.02
CA PRO A 159 7.06 -15.91 -11.90
C PRO A 159 6.75 -14.42 -12.15
N THR A 160 6.88 -13.97 -13.38
CA THR A 160 6.59 -12.58 -13.76
C THR A 160 5.09 -12.32 -13.86
N GLU A 161 4.36 -13.24 -14.50
CA GLU A 161 2.90 -13.19 -14.58
C GLU A 161 2.27 -13.31 -13.18
N TYR A 162 2.84 -14.12 -12.28
CA TYR A 162 2.42 -14.20 -10.90
C TYR A 162 2.56 -12.84 -10.19
N ARG A 163 3.75 -12.20 -10.26
CA ARG A 163 3.96 -10.89 -9.64
C ARG A 163 3.01 -9.82 -10.19
N LEU A 164 2.81 -9.83 -11.51
CA LEU A 164 1.89 -8.90 -12.17
C LEU A 164 0.44 -9.12 -11.72
N LEU A 165 0.01 -10.39 -11.62
CA LEU A 165 -1.33 -10.73 -11.14
C LEU A 165 -1.51 -10.38 -9.66
N ALA A 166 -0.52 -10.69 -8.82
CA ALA A 166 -0.53 -10.34 -7.40
C ALA A 166 -0.65 -8.83 -7.20
N PHE A 167 0.13 -8.05 -7.95
CA PHE A 167 0.03 -6.60 -7.92
C PHE A 167 -1.36 -6.11 -8.31
N PHE A 168 -1.93 -6.61 -9.39
CA PHE A 168 -3.27 -6.24 -9.85
C PHE A 168 -4.36 -6.61 -8.85
N MET A 169 -4.32 -7.83 -8.30
CA MET A 169 -5.33 -8.29 -7.34
C MET A 169 -5.25 -7.56 -6.00
N SER A 170 -4.07 -7.07 -5.62
CA SER A 170 -3.89 -6.23 -4.43
C SER A 170 -4.34 -4.78 -4.64
N HIS A 171 -4.55 -4.36 -5.90
CA HIS A 171 -4.93 -2.98 -6.24
C HIS A 171 -6.06 -2.96 -7.27
N PRO A 172 -7.23 -3.55 -6.95
CA PRO A 172 -8.35 -3.60 -7.88
C PRO A 172 -8.87 -2.19 -8.20
N GLU A 173 -9.52 -2.07 -9.35
CA GLU A 173 -10.19 -0.87 -9.86
C GLU A 173 -9.28 0.33 -10.16
N ARG A 174 -7.97 0.20 -9.97
CA ARG A 174 -7.00 1.26 -10.27
C ARG A 174 -6.34 1.04 -11.64
N ALA A 175 -6.31 2.10 -12.47
CA ALA A 175 -5.60 2.10 -13.74
C ALA A 175 -4.13 2.47 -13.52
N TYR A 176 -3.23 1.72 -14.18
CA TYR A 176 -1.79 1.94 -14.12
C TYR A 176 -1.22 2.12 -15.52
N THR A 177 -0.26 3.03 -15.67
CA THR A 177 0.49 3.16 -16.91
C THR A 177 1.43 1.97 -17.11
N ARG A 178 1.92 1.78 -18.33
CA ARG A 178 2.91 0.73 -18.62
C ARG A 178 4.18 0.89 -17.81
N THR A 179 4.68 2.10 -17.72
CA THR A 179 5.85 2.44 -16.91
C THR A 179 5.63 2.10 -15.44
N GLN A 180 4.51 2.50 -14.84
CA GLN A 180 4.17 2.15 -13.47
C GLN A 180 4.13 0.63 -13.25
N LEU A 181 3.53 -0.14 -14.16
CA LEU A 181 3.49 -1.60 -14.05
C LEU A 181 4.88 -2.25 -14.19
N LEU A 182 5.70 -1.75 -15.10
CA LEU A 182 7.10 -2.20 -15.21
C LEU A 182 7.83 -1.97 -13.90
N ASP A 183 7.75 -0.77 -13.44
CA ASP A 183 8.38 -0.36 -12.21
C ASP A 183 7.93 -1.21 -11.03
N GLN A 184 6.66 -1.50 -10.85
CA GLN A 184 6.10 -2.30 -9.76
C GLN A 184 6.47 -3.79 -9.83
N VAL A 185 6.64 -4.35 -11.01
CA VAL A 185 6.84 -5.80 -11.20
C VAL A 185 8.33 -6.17 -11.38
N TRP A 186 9.14 -5.29 -11.98
CA TRP A 186 10.58 -5.57 -12.25
C TRP A 186 11.55 -4.77 -11.40
N GLY A 187 11.09 -3.68 -10.74
CA GLY A 187 11.95 -2.77 -9.97
C GLY A 187 12.66 -1.74 -10.87
N GLY A 188 12.76 -0.50 -10.40
CA GLY A 188 13.15 0.68 -11.19
C GLY A 188 14.56 0.73 -11.78
N ASN A 189 15.38 -0.32 -11.68
CA ASN A 189 16.75 -0.38 -12.21
C ASN A 189 16.91 -1.26 -13.46
N VAL A 190 15.82 -1.68 -14.09
CA VAL A 190 15.90 -2.54 -15.27
C VAL A 190 15.48 -1.75 -16.49
N TYR A 191 16.42 -1.50 -17.42
CA TYR A 191 16.13 -0.92 -18.73
C TYR A 191 15.34 -1.95 -19.57
N ILE A 192 14.03 -2.01 -19.36
CA ILE A 192 13.11 -2.82 -20.15
C ILE A 192 12.19 -1.86 -20.91
N GLU A 193 12.00 -2.10 -22.21
CA GLU A 193 11.06 -1.30 -23.00
C GLU A 193 9.62 -1.44 -22.49
N ASP A 194 8.88 -0.35 -22.46
CA ASP A 194 7.46 -0.27 -22.02
C ASP A 194 6.55 -1.33 -22.67
N ARG A 195 6.88 -1.75 -23.89
CA ARG A 195 6.15 -2.79 -24.62
C ARG A 195 6.27 -4.18 -24.03
N THR A 196 7.24 -4.43 -23.16
CA THR A 196 7.40 -5.73 -22.49
C THR A 196 6.18 -6.05 -21.63
N ILE A 197 5.56 -5.05 -21.02
CA ILE A 197 4.33 -5.24 -20.24
C ILE A 197 3.18 -5.82 -21.07
N ASP A 198 3.01 -5.36 -22.30
CA ASP A 198 1.93 -5.81 -23.20
C ASP A 198 2.04 -7.32 -23.49
N VAL A 199 3.27 -7.84 -23.57
CA VAL A 199 3.53 -9.27 -23.76
C VAL A 199 3.10 -10.07 -22.54
N HIS A 200 3.43 -9.61 -21.34
CA HIS A 200 3.06 -10.28 -20.08
C HIS A 200 1.55 -10.19 -19.81
N ILE A 201 0.91 -9.05 -20.09
CA ILE A 201 -0.54 -8.91 -20.06
C ILE A 201 -1.22 -9.90 -21.01
N ARG A 202 -0.71 -10.02 -22.25
CA ARG A 202 -1.24 -10.96 -23.23
C ARG A 202 -1.10 -12.43 -22.76
N ARG A 203 0.06 -12.78 -22.19
CA ARG A 203 0.29 -14.11 -21.63
C ARG A 203 -0.64 -14.39 -20.46
N LEU A 204 -0.78 -13.46 -19.54
CA LEU A 204 -1.64 -13.57 -18.38
C LEU A 204 -3.12 -13.73 -18.79
N ARG A 205 -3.61 -12.91 -19.72
CA ARG A 205 -4.97 -13.09 -20.29
C ARG A 205 -5.14 -14.45 -20.93
N LYS A 206 -4.13 -14.94 -21.68
CA LYS A 206 -4.18 -16.26 -22.31
C LYS A 206 -4.29 -17.39 -21.27
N LEU A 207 -3.60 -17.28 -20.14
CA LEU A 207 -3.67 -18.24 -19.02
C LEU A 207 -5.04 -18.22 -18.34
N LEU A 208 -5.63 -17.04 -18.17
CA LEU A 208 -6.90 -16.83 -17.48
C LEU A 208 -8.12 -17.13 -18.37
N LYS A 209 -7.99 -17.06 -19.70
CA LYS A 209 -9.08 -17.19 -20.67
C LYS A 209 -9.85 -18.54 -20.59
N PRO A 210 -9.19 -19.71 -20.45
CA PRO A 210 -9.92 -20.99 -20.32
C PRO A 210 -10.84 -21.05 -19.11
N HIS A 211 -10.61 -20.16 -18.14
CA HIS A 211 -11.34 -20.08 -16.87
C HIS A 211 -12.34 -18.91 -16.83
N GLY A 212 -12.44 -18.11 -17.93
CA GLY A 212 -13.31 -16.94 -18.01
C GLY A 212 -12.92 -15.80 -17.06
N CYS A 213 -11.61 -15.68 -16.76
CA CYS A 213 -11.07 -14.65 -15.88
C CYS A 213 -10.17 -13.62 -16.63
N ASP A 214 -10.03 -13.76 -17.94
CA ASP A 214 -9.22 -12.86 -18.77
C ASP A 214 -9.79 -11.44 -18.85
N THR A 215 -11.10 -11.27 -18.73
CA THR A 215 -11.80 -9.99 -18.72
C THR A 215 -11.56 -9.17 -17.45
N LEU A 216 -11.06 -9.78 -16.37
CA LEU A 216 -10.68 -9.09 -15.16
C LEU A 216 -9.50 -8.09 -15.40
N ILE A 217 -8.66 -8.38 -16.39
CA ILE A 217 -7.58 -7.48 -16.79
C ILE A 217 -8.08 -6.63 -17.96
N GLN A 218 -8.41 -5.39 -17.70
CA GLN A 218 -8.97 -4.46 -18.66
C GLN A 218 -7.89 -3.55 -19.26
N THR A 219 -8.08 -3.13 -20.53
CA THR A 219 -7.24 -2.10 -21.16
C THR A 219 -7.93 -0.75 -21.01
N VAL A 220 -7.27 0.19 -20.35
CA VAL A 220 -7.73 1.58 -20.23
C VAL A 220 -7.07 2.40 -21.34
N ARG A 221 -7.85 2.78 -22.35
CA ARG A 221 -7.34 3.53 -23.53
C ARG A 221 -6.67 4.83 -23.08
N GLY A 222 -5.48 5.09 -23.62
CA GLY A 222 -4.69 6.29 -23.30
C GLY A 222 -3.91 6.21 -21.98
N THR A 223 -4.21 5.22 -21.10
CA THR A 223 -3.53 5.05 -19.81
C THR A 223 -2.68 3.78 -19.78
N GLY A 224 -3.30 2.60 -19.87
CA GLY A 224 -2.61 1.33 -19.71
C GLY A 224 -3.55 0.20 -19.33
N TYR A 225 -3.44 -0.34 -18.10
CA TYR A 225 -4.21 -1.50 -17.67
C TYR A 225 -4.79 -1.33 -16.28
N ARG A 226 -5.92 -2.00 -16.04
CA ARG A 226 -6.63 -2.07 -14.76
C ARG A 226 -7.06 -3.52 -14.50
N PHE A 227 -7.08 -3.93 -13.25
CA PHE A 227 -7.76 -5.14 -12.81
C PHE A 227 -9.11 -4.75 -12.23
N SER A 228 -10.18 -5.35 -12.70
CA SER A 228 -11.54 -5.00 -12.27
C SER A 228 -12.39 -6.26 -12.14
N SER A 229 -13.06 -6.39 -11.00
CA SER A 229 -14.10 -7.40 -10.78
C SER A 229 -15.46 -6.98 -11.34
N LEU A 230 -15.62 -5.70 -11.67
CA LEU A 230 -16.81 -5.16 -12.30
C LEU A 230 -16.80 -5.52 -13.78
N VAL A 231 -17.66 -6.45 -14.18
CA VAL A 231 -17.90 -6.75 -15.59
C VAL A 231 -18.68 -5.57 -16.17
N GLU A 232 -18.01 -4.71 -16.94
CA GLU A 232 -18.74 -3.77 -17.79
C GLU A 232 -19.53 -4.60 -18.81
N ASN A 233 -20.84 -4.69 -18.61
CA ASN A 233 -21.75 -5.17 -19.65
C ASN A 233 -21.72 -4.12 -20.79
N VAL A 234 -20.98 -4.45 -21.85
CA VAL A 234 -21.03 -3.73 -23.13
C VAL A 234 -22.21 -4.23 -23.92
#